data_6b2dcce75d5f9367fa42e1de00ac6b26
#
_entry.id   6b2dcce75d5f9367fa42e1de00ac6b26
#
_cell.length_a   1.000
_cell.length_b   1.000
_cell.length_c   1.000
_cell.angle_alpha   90.00
_cell.angle_beta   90.00
_cell.angle_gamma   90.00
#
_symmetry.space_group_name_H-M   'P 1'
#
loop_
_entity.id
_entity.type
_entity.pdbx_description
1 polymer ?
#
loop_
_entity_poly.entity_id
_entity_poly.type
_entity_poly.pdbx_seq_one_letter_code
_entity_poly.pdbx_strand_id
1 'polypeptide(L)'
;MFEQALNFDEDHAETSEGLRIGKELIKATVPFAEASVRRSWWHIGTTFAMLAAALTAAGLAPWWPLQLLFSLLAAMLMVRAFITYHDYMHRAILVRSRIAWILFRVYSALALTPPRSWKKSHNYHHGHVGQISSSSIGAFPIMTTQMWHEASWGERTSYRIIRHPLTVLAGYITIFFISITLLPLLKDPARHWDSLLALVGHAALIAVLWIFGGFDTAFFVVLLPMTIASALGSYLFFAQHSFKRMHILSSEAWTYYRAAMESSSYMRLNKVMQWFTGNIGFHHIHHLNVRIPFYRLPEVMAAIPELQSPVTTTLSPRDIRDCFQCCLWDEDRQKVVSYREASRLATARSRRSPQVGSIHPTRRPFSFFFAFLAAFFSFAVMAGAFLVSLLLLCSLLITFSPALSCTSAPYI
;
A
#
# COMPACT_ATOMS: atom_id res chain seq x y z
N MET A 1 11.31 5.88 -15.64
CA MET A 1 11.81 4.83 -14.75
C MET A 1 12.13 3.53 -15.46
N PHE A 2 11.16 2.81 -16.03
CA PHE A 2 11.47 1.57 -16.77
C PHE A 2 12.40 1.81 -17.98
N GLU A 3 12.16 2.88 -18.77
CA GLU A 3 13.05 3.31 -19.86
C GLU A 3 14.42 3.80 -19.35
N GLN A 4 14.47 4.35 -18.14
CA GLN A 4 15.74 4.70 -17.47
C GLN A 4 16.51 3.46 -17.02
N ALA A 5 15.82 2.42 -16.51
CA ALA A 5 16.45 1.15 -16.13
C ALA A 5 17.11 0.45 -17.34
N LEU A 6 16.57 0.61 -18.55
CA LEU A 6 17.16 0.10 -19.78
C LEU A 6 18.38 0.90 -20.26
N ASN A 7 18.55 2.14 -19.78
CA ASN A 7 19.62 3.06 -20.19
C ASN A 7 20.77 3.18 -19.18
N PHE A 8 20.68 2.53 -18.00
CA PHE A 8 21.81 2.43 -17.08
C PHE A 8 22.86 1.47 -17.67
N ASP A 9 24.12 1.90 -17.71
CA ASP A 9 25.28 1.06 -18.04
C ASP A 9 25.57 0.12 -16.85
N GLU A 10 24.79 -0.94 -16.72
CA GLU A 10 25.15 -2.11 -15.92
C GLU A 10 25.89 -3.09 -16.83
N ASP A 11 27.06 -3.50 -16.39
CA ASP A 11 27.92 -4.45 -17.12
C ASP A 11 27.14 -5.68 -17.62
N HIS A 12 27.42 -6.07 -18.84
CA HIS A 12 26.96 -7.32 -19.45
C HIS A 12 27.66 -8.50 -18.75
N ALA A 13 27.15 -8.89 -17.57
CA ALA A 13 27.65 -10.05 -16.87
C ALA A 13 26.67 -11.22 -17.03
N GLU A 14 27.04 -12.21 -17.83
CA GLU A 14 26.49 -13.55 -17.71
C GLU A 14 27.14 -14.22 -16.48
N THR A 15 26.32 -14.89 -15.68
CA THR A 15 26.85 -15.77 -14.63
C THR A 15 27.61 -16.94 -15.29
N SER A 16 28.51 -17.58 -14.55
CA SER A 16 29.22 -18.79 -14.99
C SER A 16 28.31 -19.95 -15.43
N GLU A 17 27.01 -19.83 -15.21
CA GLU A 17 25.96 -20.80 -15.56
C GLU A 17 25.14 -20.36 -16.80
N GLY A 18 25.51 -19.28 -17.50
CA GLY A 18 24.76 -18.77 -18.67
C GLY A 18 23.41 -18.12 -18.32
N LEU A 19 23.17 -17.78 -17.05
CA LEU A 19 21.94 -17.10 -16.62
C LEU A 19 22.02 -15.59 -16.89
N ARG A 20 20.92 -15.02 -17.37
CA ARG A 20 20.80 -13.58 -17.60
C ARG A 20 20.65 -12.82 -16.29
N ILE A 21 21.39 -11.74 -16.12
CA ILE A 21 21.31 -10.85 -14.97
C ILE A 21 21.14 -9.39 -15.45
N GLY A 22 20.85 -8.48 -14.53
CA GLY A 22 20.80 -7.05 -14.79
C GLY A 22 19.86 -6.71 -15.96
N LYS A 23 20.39 -5.93 -16.88
CA LYS A 23 19.70 -5.41 -18.06
C LYS A 23 19.19 -6.50 -19.02
N GLU A 24 19.92 -7.59 -19.18
CA GLU A 24 19.52 -8.69 -20.06
C GLU A 24 18.29 -9.43 -19.54
N LEU A 25 18.19 -9.63 -18.23
CA LEU A 25 16.97 -10.20 -17.65
C LEU A 25 15.77 -9.24 -17.78
N ILE A 26 15.97 -7.93 -17.57
CA ILE A 26 14.92 -6.93 -17.81
C ILE A 26 14.43 -6.99 -19.27
N LYS A 27 15.35 -7.03 -20.25
CA LYS A 27 15.02 -7.14 -21.67
C LYS A 27 14.22 -8.41 -21.98
N ALA A 28 14.56 -9.55 -21.36
CA ALA A 28 13.83 -10.79 -21.53
C ALA A 28 12.36 -10.71 -21.11
N THR A 29 12.00 -9.76 -20.24
CA THR A 29 10.60 -9.54 -19.82
C THR A 29 9.80 -8.65 -20.78
N VAL A 30 10.45 -7.91 -21.68
CA VAL A 30 9.80 -6.92 -22.57
C VAL A 30 8.68 -7.53 -23.44
N PRO A 31 8.79 -8.74 -24.02
CA PRO A 31 7.70 -9.33 -24.79
C PRO A 31 6.41 -9.56 -24.00
N PHE A 32 6.50 -9.62 -22.67
CA PHE A 32 5.35 -9.80 -21.79
C PHE A 32 4.68 -8.47 -21.40
N ALA A 33 5.31 -7.33 -21.68
CA ALA A 33 4.76 -6.00 -21.41
C ALA A 33 3.68 -5.56 -22.43
N GLU A 34 3.46 -6.35 -23.47
CA GLU A 34 2.42 -6.06 -24.45
C GLU A 34 1.04 -6.45 -23.89
N ALA A 35 0.18 -5.43 -23.69
CA ALA A 35 -1.14 -5.60 -23.12
C ALA A 35 -2.19 -5.94 -24.20
N SER A 36 -2.98 -6.96 -23.95
CA SER A 36 -4.20 -7.22 -24.74
C SER A 36 -5.34 -6.32 -24.27
N VAL A 37 -5.85 -5.46 -25.14
CA VAL A 37 -7.00 -4.58 -24.86
C VAL A 37 -8.23 -5.38 -24.44
N ARG A 38 -8.51 -6.51 -25.15
CA ARG A 38 -9.65 -7.39 -24.83
C ARG A 38 -9.50 -8.05 -23.47
N ARG A 39 -8.34 -8.61 -23.13
CA ARG A 39 -8.08 -9.23 -21.80
C ARG A 39 -8.17 -8.16 -20.70
N SER A 40 -7.61 -6.97 -20.93
CA SER A 40 -7.64 -5.88 -19.95
C SER A 40 -9.09 -5.46 -19.63
N TRP A 41 -9.92 -5.25 -20.66
CA TRP A 41 -11.34 -4.91 -20.46
C TRP A 41 -12.14 -6.05 -19.82
N TRP A 42 -11.84 -7.30 -20.16
CA TRP A 42 -12.46 -8.45 -19.50
C TRP A 42 -12.19 -8.47 -17.99
N HIS A 43 -10.93 -8.31 -17.59
CA HIS A 43 -10.56 -8.29 -16.19
C HIS A 43 -11.13 -7.07 -15.44
N ILE A 44 -11.10 -5.89 -16.03
CA ILE A 44 -11.66 -4.68 -15.41
C ILE A 44 -13.18 -4.80 -15.34
N GLY A 45 -13.85 -5.10 -16.44
CA GLY A 45 -15.30 -5.18 -16.50
C GLY A 45 -15.86 -6.20 -15.52
N THR A 46 -15.33 -7.43 -15.51
CA THR A 46 -15.76 -8.46 -14.55
C THR A 46 -15.47 -8.06 -13.10
N THR A 47 -14.33 -7.44 -12.81
CA THR A 47 -13.99 -7.00 -11.45
C THR A 47 -14.98 -5.93 -10.96
N PHE A 48 -15.22 -4.88 -11.75
CA PHE A 48 -16.11 -3.80 -11.34
C PHE A 48 -17.59 -4.23 -11.34
N ALA A 49 -18.03 -5.10 -12.25
CA ALA A 49 -19.39 -5.67 -12.23
C ALA A 49 -19.63 -6.52 -10.96
N MET A 50 -18.68 -7.40 -10.63
CA MET A 50 -18.78 -8.22 -9.42
C MET A 50 -18.69 -7.36 -8.15
N LEU A 51 -17.83 -6.32 -8.13
CA LEU A 51 -17.74 -5.37 -7.03
C LEU A 51 -19.08 -4.63 -6.83
N ALA A 52 -19.64 -4.08 -7.91
CA ALA A 52 -20.94 -3.41 -7.84
C ALA A 52 -22.04 -4.36 -7.33
N ALA A 53 -22.09 -5.59 -7.83
CA ALA A 53 -23.05 -6.60 -7.38
C ALA A 53 -22.86 -6.94 -5.89
N ALA A 54 -21.63 -7.13 -5.43
CA ALA A 54 -21.34 -7.44 -4.03
C ALA A 54 -21.71 -6.27 -3.10
N LEU A 55 -21.37 -5.01 -3.48
CA LEU A 55 -21.75 -3.82 -2.71
C LEU A 55 -23.27 -3.61 -2.66
N THR A 56 -23.96 -3.81 -3.79
CA THR A 56 -25.42 -3.74 -3.84
C THR A 56 -26.04 -4.82 -2.94
N ALA A 57 -25.54 -6.06 -3.02
CA ALA A 57 -26.01 -7.14 -2.16
C ALA A 57 -25.72 -6.87 -0.68
N ALA A 58 -24.57 -6.30 -0.34
CA ALA A 58 -24.26 -5.88 1.04
C ALA A 58 -25.21 -4.81 1.57
N GLY A 59 -25.63 -3.86 0.71
CA GLY A 59 -26.57 -2.81 1.10
C GLY A 59 -28.03 -3.26 1.19
N LEU A 60 -28.44 -4.24 0.38
CA LEU A 60 -29.83 -4.70 0.26
C LEU A 60 -30.15 -5.98 1.01
N ALA A 61 -29.14 -6.72 1.50
CA ALA A 61 -29.37 -7.97 2.20
C ALA A 61 -30.16 -7.73 3.49
N PRO A 62 -31.22 -8.56 3.76
CA PRO A 62 -32.13 -8.33 4.88
C PRO A 62 -31.52 -8.67 6.26
N TRP A 63 -30.38 -9.41 6.29
CA TRP A 63 -29.74 -9.90 7.51
C TRP A 63 -28.27 -9.49 7.56
N TRP A 64 -27.83 -9.04 8.71
CA TRP A 64 -26.44 -8.63 8.90
C TRP A 64 -25.39 -9.71 8.55
N PRO A 65 -25.61 -11.06 8.71
CA PRO A 65 -24.63 -12.05 8.28
C PRO A 65 -24.44 -12.09 6.77
N LEU A 66 -25.51 -11.86 5.99
CA LEU A 66 -25.42 -11.74 4.53
C LEU A 66 -24.76 -10.42 4.13
N GLN A 67 -25.09 -9.32 4.81
CA GLN A 67 -24.41 -8.05 4.61
C GLN A 67 -22.90 -8.19 4.86
N LEU A 68 -22.50 -8.86 5.95
CA LEU A 68 -21.11 -9.18 6.27
C LEU A 68 -20.46 -10.04 5.17
N LEU A 69 -21.11 -11.10 4.73
CA LEU A 69 -20.60 -11.99 3.67
C LEU A 69 -20.30 -11.21 2.38
N PHE A 70 -21.27 -10.41 1.91
CA PHE A 70 -21.11 -9.61 0.70
C PHE A 70 -20.10 -8.47 0.88
N SER A 71 -20.02 -7.89 2.08
CA SER A 71 -19.01 -6.89 2.42
C SER A 71 -17.58 -7.47 2.40
N LEU A 72 -17.38 -8.69 2.91
CA LEU A 72 -16.11 -9.41 2.80
C LEU A 72 -15.75 -9.71 1.35
N LEU A 73 -16.71 -10.16 0.55
CA LEU A 73 -16.50 -10.37 -0.88
C LEU A 73 -16.16 -9.05 -1.59
N ALA A 74 -16.87 -7.98 -1.28
CA ALA A 74 -16.58 -6.64 -1.81
C ALA A 74 -15.17 -6.18 -1.42
N ALA A 75 -14.72 -6.41 -0.19
CA ALA A 75 -13.37 -6.08 0.25
C ALA A 75 -12.31 -6.78 -0.61
N MET A 76 -12.47 -8.07 -0.88
CA MET A 76 -11.56 -8.83 -1.75
C MET A 76 -11.57 -8.30 -3.19
N LEU A 77 -12.76 -7.95 -3.70
CA LEU A 77 -12.90 -7.34 -5.03
C LEU A 77 -12.34 -5.92 -5.10
N MET A 78 -12.38 -5.15 -4.00
CA MET A 78 -11.71 -3.84 -3.90
C MET A 78 -10.19 -3.98 -4.01
N VAL A 79 -9.58 -5.00 -3.40
CA VAL A 79 -8.14 -5.28 -3.58
C VAL A 79 -7.85 -5.53 -5.06
N ARG A 80 -8.67 -6.36 -5.72
CA ARG A 80 -8.48 -6.63 -7.15
C ARG A 80 -8.71 -5.38 -8.02
N ALA A 81 -9.73 -4.59 -7.73
CA ALA A 81 -9.99 -3.32 -8.42
C ALA A 81 -8.80 -2.37 -8.26
N PHE A 82 -8.21 -2.31 -7.06
CA PHE A 82 -7.00 -1.52 -6.82
C PHE A 82 -5.83 -1.98 -7.69
N ILE A 83 -5.61 -3.29 -7.88
CA ILE A 83 -4.54 -3.77 -8.77
C ILE A 83 -4.81 -3.42 -10.24
N THR A 84 -6.06 -3.42 -10.70
CA THR A 84 -6.36 -2.92 -12.06
C THR A 84 -6.07 -1.42 -12.22
N TYR A 85 -6.37 -0.62 -11.18
CA TYR A 85 -6.03 0.80 -11.13
C TYR A 85 -4.51 1.01 -11.08
N HIS A 86 -3.80 0.27 -10.26
CA HIS A 86 -2.35 0.26 -10.12
C HIS A 86 -1.65 0.03 -11.48
N ASP A 87 -2.06 -0.99 -12.23
CA ASP A 87 -1.51 -1.31 -13.54
C ASP A 87 -1.85 -0.23 -14.60
N TYR A 88 -3.06 0.35 -14.52
CA TYR A 88 -3.40 1.50 -15.33
C TYR A 88 -2.47 2.70 -15.04
N MET A 89 -2.17 2.96 -13.79
CA MET A 89 -1.26 4.04 -13.37
C MET A 89 0.20 3.79 -13.80
N HIS A 90 0.64 2.54 -13.87
CA HIS A 90 1.92 2.12 -14.45
C HIS A 90 1.93 2.16 -15.98
N ARG A 91 0.79 2.45 -16.61
CA ARG A 91 0.64 2.39 -18.06
C ARG A 91 0.86 0.97 -18.62
N ALA A 92 0.63 -0.05 -17.82
CA ALA A 92 0.69 -1.45 -18.22
C ALA A 92 -0.54 -1.88 -19.03
N ILE A 93 -1.71 -1.25 -18.80
CA ILE A 93 -2.97 -1.57 -19.47
C ILE A 93 -3.71 -0.30 -19.94
N LEU A 94 -4.46 -0.40 -21.02
CA LEU A 94 -5.45 0.58 -21.54
C LEU A 94 -4.97 2.04 -21.62
N VAL A 95 -3.72 2.27 -21.92
CA VAL A 95 -3.03 3.59 -21.88
C VAL A 95 -3.75 4.68 -22.66
N ARG A 96 -4.40 4.32 -23.79
CA ARG A 96 -5.06 5.26 -24.70
C ARG A 96 -6.59 5.32 -24.53
N SER A 97 -7.14 4.60 -23.54
CA SER A 97 -8.61 4.51 -23.36
C SER A 97 -9.16 5.67 -22.54
N ARG A 98 -10.04 6.50 -23.15
CA ARG A 98 -10.80 7.54 -22.44
C ARG A 98 -11.77 6.96 -21.41
N ILE A 99 -12.39 5.80 -21.70
CA ILE A 99 -13.31 5.12 -20.79
C ILE A 99 -12.56 4.66 -19.55
N ALA A 100 -11.38 4.04 -19.69
CA ALA A 100 -10.54 3.66 -18.56
C ALA A 100 -10.11 4.88 -17.74
N TRP A 101 -9.80 5.99 -18.41
CA TRP A 101 -9.46 7.24 -17.72
C TRP A 101 -10.61 7.74 -16.84
N ILE A 102 -11.84 7.78 -17.34
CA ILE A 102 -13.02 8.19 -16.55
C ILE A 102 -13.25 7.22 -15.41
N LEU A 103 -13.29 5.91 -15.69
CA LEU A 103 -13.53 4.86 -14.69
C LEU A 103 -12.53 4.98 -13.52
N PHE A 104 -11.25 5.06 -13.82
CA PHE A 104 -10.22 5.12 -12.79
C PHE A 104 -10.14 6.47 -12.07
N ARG A 105 -10.61 7.55 -12.67
CA ARG A 105 -10.80 8.83 -11.97
C ARG A 105 -11.90 8.75 -10.94
N VAL A 106 -13.07 8.19 -11.30
CA VAL A 106 -14.17 7.96 -10.36
C VAL A 106 -13.73 7.01 -9.26
N TYR A 107 -13.13 5.87 -9.62
CA TYR A 107 -12.60 4.91 -8.66
C TYR A 107 -11.62 5.58 -7.68
N SER A 108 -10.67 6.34 -8.17
CA SER A 108 -9.64 6.98 -7.35
C SER A 108 -10.21 7.97 -6.34
N ALA A 109 -11.27 8.70 -6.71
CA ALA A 109 -11.97 9.61 -5.82
C ALA A 109 -12.71 8.85 -4.71
N LEU A 110 -13.36 7.73 -5.03
CA LEU A 110 -14.13 6.95 -4.06
C LEU A 110 -13.23 6.08 -3.16
N ALA A 111 -12.08 5.63 -3.66
CA ALA A 111 -11.16 4.71 -2.97
C ALA A 111 -9.98 5.41 -2.28
N LEU A 112 -10.00 6.74 -2.11
CA LEU A 112 -8.92 7.54 -1.49
C LEU A 112 -7.52 7.26 -2.09
N THR A 113 -7.46 7.15 -3.42
CA THR A 113 -6.22 6.92 -4.17
C THR A 113 -5.98 7.99 -5.23
N PRO A 114 -5.88 9.29 -4.83
CA PRO A 114 -5.77 10.40 -5.77
C PRO A 114 -4.53 10.22 -6.68
N PRO A 115 -4.70 10.29 -8.01
CA PRO A 115 -3.69 9.86 -8.98
C PRO A 115 -2.35 10.60 -8.86
N ARG A 116 -2.37 11.89 -8.53
CA ARG A 116 -1.14 12.70 -8.48
C ARG A 116 -0.24 12.30 -7.32
N SER A 117 -0.78 12.23 -6.11
CA SER A 117 0.00 11.84 -4.93
C SER A 117 0.37 10.37 -4.96
N TRP A 118 -0.59 9.48 -5.33
CA TRP A 118 -0.35 8.05 -5.43
C TRP A 118 0.76 7.75 -6.44
N LYS A 119 0.65 8.26 -7.66
CA LYS A 119 1.66 8.03 -8.72
C LYS A 119 3.04 8.55 -8.33
N LYS A 120 3.13 9.74 -7.72
CA LYS A 120 4.40 10.30 -7.27
C LYS A 120 5.04 9.41 -6.21
N SER A 121 4.27 9.03 -5.20
CA SER A 121 4.72 8.18 -4.10
C SER A 121 5.13 6.78 -4.59
N HIS A 122 4.30 6.16 -5.41
CA HIS A 122 4.51 4.80 -5.89
C HIS A 122 5.66 4.71 -6.93
N ASN A 123 5.79 5.69 -7.81
CA ASN A 123 6.95 5.77 -8.70
C ASN A 123 8.26 5.98 -7.94
N TYR A 124 8.22 6.79 -6.86
CA TYR A 124 9.39 6.96 -6.00
C TYR A 124 9.77 5.64 -5.34
N HIS A 125 8.78 4.88 -4.85
CA HIS A 125 8.98 3.55 -4.30
C HIS A 125 9.72 2.61 -5.27
N HIS A 126 9.25 2.48 -6.52
CA HIS A 126 9.91 1.64 -7.52
C HIS A 126 11.34 2.07 -7.85
N GLY A 127 11.66 3.35 -7.73
CA GLY A 127 13.00 3.89 -7.99
C GLY A 127 13.95 3.82 -6.79
N HIS A 128 13.47 3.45 -5.58
CA HIS A 128 14.29 3.55 -4.36
C HIS A 128 14.06 2.40 -3.37
N VAL A 129 13.25 1.41 -3.72
CA VAL A 129 13.00 0.26 -2.85
C VAL A 129 14.32 -0.46 -2.53
N GLY A 130 14.50 -0.83 -1.27
CA GLY A 130 15.73 -1.49 -0.82
C GLY A 130 16.96 -0.60 -0.70
N GLN A 131 16.84 0.74 -0.84
CA GLN A 131 17.96 1.67 -0.70
C GLN A 131 18.01 2.26 0.71
N ILE A 132 19.18 2.22 1.37
CA ILE A 132 19.37 2.70 2.76
C ILE A 132 19.09 4.20 2.91
N SER A 133 19.53 5.01 1.96
CA SER A 133 19.47 6.48 2.02
C SER A 133 18.13 7.04 1.56
N SER A 134 17.18 6.20 1.15
CA SER A 134 15.91 6.65 0.60
C SER A 134 15.04 7.29 1.67
N SER A 135 14.32 8.33 1.27
CA SER A 135 13.22 8.86 2.09
C SER A 135 12.12 7.81 2.19
N SER A 136 11.34 7.85 3.27
CA SER A 136 10.18 6.95 3.48
C SER A 136 8.99 7.22 2.54
N ILE A 137 9.19 7.95 1.45
CA ILE A 137 8.12 8.24 0.49
C ILE A 137 7.76 6.96 -0.26
N GLY A 138 6.49 6.57 -0.14
CA GLY A 138 5.95 5.41 -0.86
C GLY A 138 6.40 4.05 -0.36
N ALA A 139 7.10 3.97 0.79
CA ALA A 139 7.53 2.73 1.40
C ALA A 139 7.48 2.81 2.93
N PHE A 140 7.45 1.65 3.59
CA PHE A 140 7.72 1.60 5.03
C PHE A 140 9.23 1.80 5.24
N PRO A 141 9.66 2.79 6.03
CA PRO A 141 11.08 3.09 6.21
C PRO A 141 11.82 1.91 6.84
N ILE A 142 13.08 1.76 6.50
CA ILE A 142 13.98 0.85 7.20
C ILE A 142 15.21 1.63 7.69
N MET A 143 15.57 1.44 8.96
CA MET A 143 16.77 2.00 9.57
C MET A 143 17.85 0.92 9.65
N THR A 144 19.11 1.31 9.54
CA THR A 144 20.21 0.43 9.93
C THR A 144 20.28 0.31 11.46
N THR A 145 20.97 -0.70 11.95
CA THR A 145 21.22 -0.84 13.39
C THR A 145 21.98 0.36 13.94
N GLN A 146 22.90 0.95 13.16
CA GLN A 146 23.63 2.17 13.54
C GLN A 146 22.67 3.36 13.63
N MET A 147 21.89 3.65 12.57
CA MET A 147 20.89 4.74 12.59
C MET A 147 19.93 4.63 13.77
N TRP A 148 19.54 3.41 14.12
CA TRP A 148 18.67 3.15 15.26
C TRP A 148 19.32 3.51 16.59
N HIS A 149 20.62 3.21 16.79
CA HIS A 149 21.34 3.53 18.01
C HIS A 149 21.62 5.04 18.15
N GLU A 150 21.82 5.73 17.04
CA GLU A 150 22.04 7.19 17.02
C GLU A 150 20.72 7.99 17.11
N ALA A 151 19.59 7.37 16.77
CA ALA A 151 18.28 8.02 16.77
C ALA A 151 17.84 8.43 18.18
N SER A 152 17.19 9.60 18.29
CA SER A 152 16.54 10.09 19.51
C SER A 152 15.38 9.17 19.94
N TRP A 153 14.94 9.31 21.17
CA TRP A 153 13.77 8.57 21.67
C TRP A 153 12.52 8.83 20.80
N GLY A 154 12.31 10.07 20.39
CA GLY A 154 11.17 10.44 19.53
C GLY A 154 11.22 9.77 18.15
N GLU A 155 12.40 9.74 17.51
CA GLU A 155 12.60 9.08 16.23
C GLU A 155 12.39 7.56 16.32
N ARG A 156 12.92 6.92 17.35
CA ARG A 156 12.71 5.48 17.61
C ARG A 156 11.24 5.16 17.85
N THR A 157 10.55 6.00 18.60
CA THR A 157 9.12 5.82 18.88
C THR A 157 8.30 5.97 17.62
N SER A 158 8.55 7.02 16.83
CA SER A 158 7.90 7.26 15.53
C SER A 158 8.13 6.09 14.57
N TYR A 159 9.36 5.61 14.48
CA TYR A 159 9.72 4.47 13.65
C TYR A 159 8.96 3.19 14.06
N ARG A 160 8.88 2.90 15.36
CA ARG A 160 8.11 1.76 15.89
C ARG A 160 6.63 1.88 15.56
N ILE A 161 6.05 3.08 15.73
CA ILE A 161 4.63 3.33 15.43
C ILE A 161 4.34 3.08 13.96
N ILE A 162 5.15 3.60 13.04
CA ILE A 162 4.92 3.44 11.59
C ILE A 162 4.98 1.97 11.16
N ARG A 163 5.88 1.20 11.75
CA ARG A 163 6.03 -0.23 11.42
C ARG A 163 5.20 -1.16 12.33
N HIS A 164 4.40 -0.58 13.23
CA HIS A 164 3.56 -1.38 14.15
C HIS A 164 2.46 -2.12 13.37
N PRO A 165 2.16 -3.40 13.71
CA PRO A 165 1.11 -4.16 13.04
C PRO A 165 -0.23 -3.42 12.97
N LEU A 166 -0.65 -2.76 14.06
CA LEU A 166 -1.89 -1.99 14.07
C LEU A 166 -1.87 -0.81 13.09
N THR A 167 -0.74 -0.12 12.93
CA THR A 167 -0.60 0.98 11.98
C THR A 167 -0.70 0.47 10.54
N VAL A 168 -0.07 -0.66 10.24
CA VAL A 168 -0.13 -1.31 8.92
C VAL A 168 -1.56 -1.79 8.63
N LEU A 169 -2.21 -2.47 9.59
CA LEU A 169 -3.56 -2.99 9.41
C LEU A 169 -4.64 -1.90 9.44
N ALA A 170 -4.38 -0.77 10.11
CA ALA A 170 -5.23 0.42 10.02
C ALA A 170 -5.03 1.22 8.72
N GLY A 171 -4.56 0.58 7.65
CA GLY A 171 -4.18 1.19 6.37
C GLY A 171 -5.22 2.12 5.76
N TYR A 172 -6.51 1.89 6.00
CA TYR A 172 -7.58 2.78 5.56
C TYR A 172 -7.34 4.23 6.08
N ILE A 173 -7.07 4.36 7.38
CA ILE A 173 -6.82 5.66 8.01
C ILE A 173 -5.37 6.11 7.78
N THR A 174 -4.40 5.25 8.09
CA THR A 174 -2.99 5.64 8.16
C THR A 174 -2.36 5.86 6.79
N ILE A 175 -2.68 5.02 5.82
CA ILE A 175 -2.08 5.06 4.48
C ILE A 175 -2.98 5.80 3.51
N PHE A 176 -4.20 5.32 3.28
CA PHE A 176 -5.06 5.87 2.23
C PHE A 176 -5.59 7.26 2.58
N PHE A 177 -6.18 7.41 3.76
CA PHE A 177 -6.73 8.70 4.16
C PHE A 177 -5.62 9.72 4.51
N ILE A 178 -4.70 9.40 5.44
CA ILE A 178 -3.71 10.36 5.93
C ILE A 178 -2.55 10.48 4.93
N SER A 179 -1.81 9.39 4.66
CA SER A 179 -0.51 9.48 4.00
C SER A 179 -0.62 9.81 2.51
N ILE A 180 -1.57 9.20 1.79
CA ILE A 180 -1.72 9.35 0.33
C ILE A 180 -2.65 10.50 -0.03
N THR A 181 -3.66 10.81 0.81
CA THR A 181 -4.69 11.79 0.44
C THR A 181 -4.55 13.10 1.22
N LEU A 182 -4.62 13.09 2.55
CA LEU A 182 -4.66 14.31 3.35
C LEU A 182 -3.32 15.07 3.38
N LEU A 183 -2.21 14.39 3.71
CA LEU A 183 -0.91 15.05 3.84
C LEU A 183 -0.41 15.71 2.55
N PRO A 184 -0.53 15.11 1.36
CA PRO A 184 -0.19 15.79 0.11
C PRO A 184 -1.03 17.04 -0.14
N LEU A 185 -2.35 16.99 0.15
CA LEU A 185 -3.24 18.14 0.05
C LEU A 185 -2.80 19.28 0.97
N LEU A 186 -2.51 18.99 2.24
CA LEU A 186 -2.08 20.00 3.21
C LEU A 186 -0.72 20.62 2.86
N LYS A 187 0.18 19.86 2.23
CA LYS A 187 1.52 20.34 1.84
C LYS A 187 1.51 21.23 0.60
N ASP A 188 0.71 20.88 -0.39
CA ASP A 188 0.63 21.59 -1.66
C ASP A 188 -0.78 21.42 -2.25
N PRO A 189 -1.76 22.23 -1.78
CA PRO A 189 -3.16 22.14 -2.20
C PRO A 189 -3.34 22.34 -3.70
N ALA A 190 -2.59 23.28 -4.29
CA ALA A 190 -2.71 23.60 -5.71
C ALA A 190 -2.29 22.41 -6.60
N ARG A 191 -1.27 21.68 -6.19
CA ARG A 191 -0.77 20.53 -6.93
C ARG A 191 -1.61 19.28 -6.69
N HIS A 192 -2.22 19.12 -5.50
CA HIS A 192 -2.93 17.94 -5.05
C HIS A 192 -4.44 18.16 -4.89
N TRP A 193 -5.04 18.98 -5.76
CA TRP A 193 -6.50 19.24 -5.76
C TRP A 193 -7.34 17.96 -5.95
N ASP A 194 -6.80 16.94 -6.63
CA ASP A 194 -7.43 15.62 -6.78
C ASP A 194 -7.54 14.87 -5.43
N SER A 195 -6.69 15.19 -4.46
CA SER A 195 -6.84 14.72 -3.08
C SER A 195 -8.07 15.33 -2.38
N LEU A 196 -8.36 16.60 -2.65
CA LEU A 196 -9.60 17.23 -2.16
C LEU A 196 -10.83 16.56 -2.76
N LEU A 197 -10.83 16.29 -4.07
CA LEU A 197 -11.91 15.54 -4.72
C LEU A 197 -12.08 14.13 -4.13
N ALA A 198 -10.99 13.46 -3.77
CA ALA A 198 -11.04 12.15 -3.13
C ALA A 198 -11.65 12.23 -1.73
N LEU A 199 -11.25 13.20 -0.91
CA LEU A 199 -11.82 13.40 0.44
C LEU A 199 -13.31 13.71 0.36
N VAL A 200 -13.70 14.68 -0.47
CA VAL A 200 -15.09 15.09 -0.63
C VAL A 200 -15.94 13.96 -1.24
N GLY A 201 -15.46 13.32 -2.29
CA GLY A 201 -16.19 12.23 -2.96
C GLY A 201 -16.41 11.02 -2.03
N HIS A 202 -15.37 10.65 -1.26
CA HIS A 202 -15.47 9.55 -0.28
C HIS A 202 -16.42 9.90 0.87
N ALA A 203 -16.31 11.10 1.43
CA ALA A 203 -17.20 11.56 2.49
C ALA A 203 -18.65 11.68 2.00
N ALA A 204 -18.85 12.20 0.79
CA ALA A 204 -20.18 12.30 0.19
C ALA A 204 -20.81 10.92 -0.04
N LEU A 205 -20.02 9.92 -0.51
CA LEU A 205 -20.50 8.55 -0.66
C LEU A 205 -20.99 7.98 0.68
N ILE A 206 -20.20 8.14 1.75
CA ILE A 206 -20.60 7.67 3.09
C ILE A 206 -21.86 8.40 3.55
N ALA A 207 -21.91 9.74 3.41
CA ALA A 207 -23.05 10.55 3.84
C ALA A 207 -24.34 10.18 3.09
N VAL A 208 -24.28 10.01 1.76
CA VAL A 208 -25.44 9.59 0.94
C VAL A 208 -25.96 8.24 1.39
N LEU A 209 -25.06 7.26 1.55
CA LEU A 209 -25.47 5.92 1.99
C LEU A 209 -26.05 5.93 3.40
N TRP A 210 -25.50 6.76 4.31
CA TRP A 210 -26.01 6.89 5.67
C TRP A 210 -27.40 7.58 5.69
N ILE A 211 -27.55 8.70 4.98
CA ILE A 211 -28.80 9.46 4.96
C ILE A 211 -29.95 8.66 4.34
N PHE A 212 -29.71 7.98 3.23
CA PHE A 212 -30.76 7.27 2.48
C PHE A 212 -30.89 5.79 2.84
N GLY A 213 -29.84 5.13 3.32
CA GLY A 213 -29.82 3.70 3.63
C GLY A 213 -29.57 3.37 5.12
N GLY A 214 -29.32 4.39 5.95
CA GLY A 214 -28.97 4.21 7.36
C GLY A 214 -27.50 3.84 7.58
N PHE A 215 -27.11 3.83 8.87
CA PHE A 215 -25.72 3.56 9.28
C PHE A 215 -25.24 2.17 8.81
N ASP A 216 -26.08 1.15 8.90
CA ASP A 216 -25.72 -0.23 8.51
C ASP A 216 -25.34 -0.29 7.02
N THR A 217 -26.09 0.41 6.15
CA THR A 217 -25.75 0.50 4.73
C THR A 217 -24.39 1.16 4.51
N ALA A 218 -24.14 2.31 5.13
CA ALA A 218 -22.84 2.98 5.04
C ALA A 218 -21.69 2.10 5.59
N PHE A 219 -21.95 1.39 6.68
CA PHE A 219 -20.99 0.49 7.32
C PHE A 219 -20.64 -0.70 6.42
N PHE A 220 -21.64 -1.48 5.97
CA PHE A 220 -21.42 -2.71 5.20
C PHE A 220 -21.04 -2.46 3.73
N VAL A 221 -21.40 -1.30 3.15
CA VAL A 221 -21.08 -0.97 1.75
C VAL A 221 -19.74 -0.24 1.62
N VAL A 222 -19.34 0.57 2.60
CA VAL A 222 -18.11 1.37 2.48
C VAL A 222 -17.14 1.11 3.62
N LEU A 223 -17.52 1.35 4.87
CA LEU A 223 -16.57 1.41 5.98
C LEU A 223 -15.88 0.07 6.23
N LEU A 224 -16.65 -1.01 6.31
CA LEU A 224 -16.12 -2.34 6.56
C LEU A 224 -15.29 -2.88 5.38
N PRO A 225 -15.80 -2.90 4.13
CA PRO A 225 -15.02 -3.40 3.01
C PRO A 225 -13.77 -2.57 2.74
N MET A 226 -13.81 -1.24 2.87
CA MET A 226 -12.62 -0.38 2.76
C MET A 226 -11.59 -0.68 3.85
N THR A 227 -12.04 -0.89 5.10
CA THR A 227 -11.14 -1.23 6.20
C THR A 227 -10.40 -2.54 5.93
N ILE A 228 -11.13 -3.59 5.52
CA ILE A 228 -10.55 -4.91 5.25
C ILE A 228 -9.66 -4.88 3.99
N ALA A 229 -10.12 -4.26 2.90
CA ALA A 229 -9.33 -4.13 1.67
C ALA A 229 -8.03 -3.36 1.91
N SER A 230 -8.11 -2.26 2.65
CA SER A 230 -6.94 -1.45 2.97
C SER A 230 -5.99 -2.16 3.92
N ALA A 231 -6.49 -2.90 4.91
CA ALA A 231 -5.66 -3.71 5.81
C ALA A 231 -4.88 -4.78 5.05
N LEU A 232 -5.57 -5.52 4.16
CA LEU A 232 -4.94 -6.54 3.32
C LEU A 232 -3.95 -5.91 2.34
N GLY A 233 -4.34 -4.85 1.62
CA GLY A 233 -3.46 -4.16 0.67
C GLY A 233 -2.21 -3.59 1.32
N SER A 234 -2.35 -2.94 2.48
CA SER A 234 -1.22 -2.40 3.25
C SER A 234 -0.30 -3.50 3.77
N TYR A 235 -0.86 -4.62 4.24
CA TYR A 235 -0.07 -5.75 4.68
C TYR A 235 0.68 -6.41 3.51
N LEU A 236 0.02 -6.63 2.36
CA LEU A 236 0.68 -7.19 1.17
C LEU A 236 1.87 -6.33 0.75
N PHE A 237 1.66 -5.02 0.66
CA PHE A 237 2.72 -4.06 0.34
C PHE A 237 3.86 -4.08 1.37
N PHE A 238 3.53 -4.09 2.68
CA PHE A 238 4.52 -4.18 3.75
C PHE A 238 5.33 -5.47 3.69
N ALA A 239 4.66 -6.63 3.60
CA ALA A 239 5.29 -7.94 3.68
C ALA A 239 6.18 -8.26 2.47
N GLN A 240 5.83 -7.74 1.29
CA GLN A 240 6.62 -7.92 0.08
C GLN A 240 7.96 -7.16 0.08
N HIS A 241 8.13 -6.21 1.04
CA HIS A 241 9.36 -5.43 1.27
C HIS A 241 9.81 -5.48 2.73
N SER A 242 9.39 -6.49 3.50
CA SER A 242 9.79 -6.69 4.92
C SER A 242 9.84 -8.19 5.22
N PHE A 243 10.91 -8.87 4.81
CA PHE A 243 11.08 -10.31 4.95
C PHE A 243 12.52 -10.68 5.31
N LYS A 244 12.73 -11.85 5.94
CA LYS A 244 14.01 -12.24 6.56
C LYS A 244 15.23 -12.23 5.63
N ARG A 245 15.03 -12.54 4.35
CA ARG A 245 16.11 -12.62 3.35
C ARG A 245 16.13 -11.40 2.42
N MET A 246 15.48 -10.32 2.81
CA MET A 246 15.54 -9.07 2.10
C MET A 246 16.92 -8.45 2.24
N HIS A 247 17.47 -7.94 1.15
CA HIS A 247 18.69 -7.14 1.14
C HIS A 247 18.36 -5.65 1.06
N ILE A 248 19.14 -4.86 1.78
CA ILE A 248 19.13 -3.40 1.69
C ILE A 248 20.47 -2.99 1.11
N LEU A 249 20.43 -2.15 0.08
CA LEU A 249 21.58 -1.78 -0.73
C LEU A 249 22.02 -0.36 -0.39
N SER A 250 23.34 -0.10 -0.42
CA SER A 250 23.84 1.27 -0.42
C SER A 250 23.47 1.98 -1.72
N SER A 251 23.57 3.31 -1.75
CA SER A 251 23.25 4.08 -2.96
C SER A 251 24.11 3.70 -4.16
N GLU A 252 25.38 3.32 -3.90
CA GLU A 252 26.36 2.92 -4.92
C GLU A 252 26.10 1.51 -5.46
N ALA A 253 25.62 0.61 -4.60
CA ALA A 253 25.33 -0.79 -4.96
C ALA A 253 23.91 -0.99 -5.48
N TRP A 254 23.07 0.06 -5.40
CA TRP A 254 21.67 -0.03 -5.79
C TRP A 254 21.52 -0.03 -7.30
N THR A 255 20.91 -1.04 -7.83
CA THR A 255 20.44 -1.09 -9.21
C THR A 255 18.97 -1.48 -9.23
N TYR A 256 18.28 -1.13 -10.31
CA TYR A 256 16.86 -1.47 -10.49
C TYR A 256 16.64 -2.98 -10.45
N TYR A 257 17.53 -3.73 -11.08
CA TYR A 257 17.52 -5.20 -11.08
C TYR A 257 17.70 -5.77 -9.67
N ARG A 258 18.74 -5.33 -8.94
CA ARG A 258 19.00 -5.82 -7.58
C ARG A 258 17.87 -5.49 -6.63
N ALA A 259 17.30 -4.29 -6.71
CA ALA A 259 16.15 -3.89 -5.93
C ALA A 259 14.93 -4.81 -6.18
N ALA A 260 14.67 -5.16 -7.45
CA ALA A 260 13.60 -6.08 -7.81
C ALA A 260 13.82 -7.49 -7.27
N MET A 261 15.04 -8.04 -7.41
CA MET A 261 15.33 -9.43 -7.09
C MET A 261 15.68 -9.68 -5.62
N GLU A 262 16.33 -8.72 -4.95
CA GLU A 262 16.85 -8.88 -3.59
C GLU A 262 15.99 -8.18 -2.52
N SER A 263 15.24 -7.11 -2.91
CA SER A 263 14.43 -6.31 -1.98
C SER A 263 12.93 -6.46 -2.17
N SER A 264 12.49 -7.34 -3.08
CA SER A 264 11.09 -7.69 -3.32
C SER A 264 10.89 -9.19 -3.27
N SER A 265 9.80 -9.66 -2.64
CA SER A 265 9.55 -11.10 -2.52
C SER A 265 8.49 -11.61 -3.51
N TYR A 266 8.45 -12.92 -3.72
CA TYR A 266 7.29 -13.61 -4.23
C TYR A 266 6.39 -14.02 -3.07
N MET A 267 5.18 -13.46 -2.99
CA MET A 267 4.19 -13.92 -2.04
C MET A 267 3.37 -15.06 -2.64
N ARG A 268 3.67 -16.29 -2.18
CA ARG A 268 2.97 -17.48 -2.65
C ARG A 268 1.57 -17.55 -2.05
N LEU A 269 0.58 -17.40 -2.89
CA LEU A 269 -0.85 -17.45 -2.56
C LEU A 269 -1.50 -18.63 -3.28
N ASN A 270 -2.62 -19.14 -2.76
CA ASN A 270 -3.45 -20.09 -3.51
C ASN A 270 -4.13 -19.41 -4.72
N LYS A 271 -4.68 -20.20 -5.64
CA LYS A 271 -5.25 -19.68 -6.90
C LYS A 271 -6.38 -18.65 -6.68
N VAL A 272 -7.18 -18.82 -5.63
CA VAL A 272 -8.28 -17.90 -5.29
C VAL A 272 -7.72 -16.56 -4.82
N MET A 273 -6.78 -16.58 -3.88
CA MET A 273 -6.13 -15.36 -3.39
C MET A 273 -5.30 -14.68 -4.49
N GLN A 274 -4.61 -15.43 -5.35
CA GLN A 274 -3.92 -14.88 -6.53
C GLN A 274 -4.91 -14.13 -7.43
N TRP A 275 -6.09 -14.68 -7.65
CA TRP A 275 -7.11 -14.01 -8.45
C TRP A 275 -7.60 -12.71 -7.80
N PHE A 276 -7.94 -12.71 -6.51
CA PHE A 276 -8.39 -11.52 -5.79
C PHE A 276 -7.29 -10.46 -5.67
N THR A 277 -6.06 -10.85 -5.49
CA THR A 277 -4.91 -9.92 -5.40
C THR A 277 -4.32 -9.54 -6.78
N GLY A 278 -4.99 -9.90 -7.89
CA GLY A 278 -4.52 -9.59 -9.24
C GLY A 278 -3.08 -10.03 -9.49
N ASN A 279 -2.70 -11.21 -8.99
CA ASN A 279 -1.35 -11.76 -9.11
C ASN A 279 -0.21 -10.86 -8.55
N ILE A 280 -0.51 -9.83 -7.74
CA ILE A 280 0.55 -8.95 -7.20
C ILE A 280 1.52 -9.69 -6.29
N GLY A 281 1.22 -10.94 -5.92
CA GLY A 281 2.16 -11.83 -5.24
C GLY A 281 3.45 -12.07 -6.01
N PHE A 282 3.43 -11.99 -7.35
CA PHE A 282 4.64 -12.02 -8.20
C PHE A 282 5.40 -10.67 -8.18
N HIS A 283 5.63 -10.13 -7.00
CA HIS A 283 6.03 -8.75 -6.80
C HIS A 283 7.46 -8.44 -7.27
N HIS A 284 8.38 -9.40 -7.17
CA HIS A 284 9.72 -9.28 -7.73
C HIS A 284 9.69 -9.10 -9.26
N ILE A 285 8.77 -9.77 -9.97
CA ILE A 285 8.58 -9.61 -11.43
C ILE A 285 7.96 -8.24 -11.73
N HIS A 286 6.97 -7.83 -10.92
CA HIS A 286 6.36 -6.51 -11.04
C HIS A 286 7.40 -5.40 -10.84
N HIS A 287 8.30 -5.52 -9.85
CA HIS A 287 9.40 -4.57 -9.66
C HIS A 287 10.44 -4.63 -10.79
N LEU A 288 10.68 -5.80 -11.37
CA LEU A 288 11.61 -5.94 -12.48
C LEU A 288 11.08 -5.27 -13.76
N ASN A 289 9.76 -5.33 -14.01
CA ASN A 289 9.12 -4.66 -15.14
C ASN A 289 7.66 -4.29 -14.86
N VAL A 290 7.44 -3.07 -14.41
CA VAL A 290 6.11 -2.52 -14.06
C VAL A 290 5.14 -2.41 -15.24
N ARG A 291 5.61 -2.62 -16.48
CA ARG A 291 4.79 -2.59 -17.70
C ARG A 291 4.11 -3.93 -17.98
N ILE A 292 4.47 -5.01 -17.28
CA ILE A 292 3.84 -6.31 -17.45
C ILE A 292 2.43 -6.24 -16.82
N PRO A 293 1.36 -6.49 -17.60
CA PRO A 293 0.02 -6.55 -17.05
C PRO A 293 -0.10 -7.64 -15.97
N PHE A 294 -0.79 -7.34 -14.88
CA PHE A 294 -0.93 -8.25 -13.74
C PHE A 294 -1.38 -9.66 -14.12
N TYR A 295 -2.20 -9.79 -15.16
CA TYR A 295 -2.68 -11.08 -15.63
C TYR A 295 -1.65 -11.89 -16.44
N ARG A 296 -0.48 -11.29 -16.73
CA ARG A 296 0.66 -11.97 -17.38
C ARG A 296 1.81 -12.31 -16.44
N LEU A 297 1.80 -11.81 -15.20
CA LEU A 297 2.88 -12.09 -14.24
C LEU A 297 3.14 -13.59 -14.03
N PRO A 298 2.11 -14.46 -13.92
CA PRO A 298 2.34 -15.92 -13.88
C PRO A 298 2.95 -16.49 -15.16
N GLU A 299 2.64 -15.93 -16.33
CA GLU A 299 3.21 -16.33 -17.62
C GLU A 299 4.72 -16.05 -17.63
N VAL A 300 5.14 -14.89 -17.13
CA VAL A 300 6.56 -14.51 -17.00
C VAL A 300 7.32 -15.45 -16.08
N MET A 301 6.76 -15.73 -14.90
CA MET A 301 7.34 -16.66 -13.93
C MET A 301 7.57 -18.06 -14.54
N ALA A 302 6.64 -18.54 -15.35
CA ALA A 302 6.73 -19.84 -15.98
C ALA A 302 7.73 -19.87 -17.15
N ALA A 303 7.87 -18.75 -17.88
CA ALA A 303 8.67 -18.67 -19.10
C ALA A 303 10.15 -18.33 -18.86
N ILE A 304 10.50 -17.69 -17.75
CA ILE A 304 11.85 -17.18 -17.47
C ILE A 304 12.44 -17.95 -16.28
N PRO A 305 13.39 -18.88 -16.51
CA PRO A 305 13.95 -19.73 -15.45
C PRO A 305 14.59 -18.94 -14.30
N GLU A 306 15.25 -17.82 -14.59
CA GLU A 306 15.93 -16.96 -13.61
C GLU A 306 14.98 -16.37 -12.57
N LEU A 307 13.68 -16.30 -12.87
CA LEU A 307 12.66 -15.77 -11.98
C LEU A 307 11.98 -16.84 -11.11
N GLN A 308 12.29 -18.13 -11.31
CA GLN A 308 11.56 -19.23 -10.65
C GLN A 308 12.03 -19.56 -9.24
N SER A 309 13.14 -18.97 -8.78
CA SER A 309 13.71 -19.21 -7.46
C SER A 309 13.74 -17.94 -6.57
N PRO A 310 12.64 -17.17 -6.48
CA PRO A 310 12.63 -15.93 -5.70
C PRO A 310 12.60 -16.20 -4.20
N VAL A 311 12.95 -15.20 -3.41
CA VAL A 311 12.62 -15.24 -1.99
C VAL A 311 11.10 -15.25 -1.81
N THR A 312 10.60 -16.30 -1.16
CA THR A 312 9.16 -16.56 -1.04
C THR A 312 8.67 -16.24 0.37
N THR A 313 7.53 -15.53 0.45
CA THR A 313 6.73 -15.31 1.66
C THR A 313 5.34 -15.92 1.48
N THR A 314 4.60 -16.09 2.57
CA THR A 314 3.23 -16.61 2.58
C THR A 314 2.34 -15.85 3.56
N LEU A 315 1.04 -16.14 3.56
CA LEU A 315 0.11 -15.65 4.59
C LEU A 315 0.04 -16.58 5.81
N SER A 316 1.03 -17.44 6.04
CA SER A 316 1.09 -18.24 7.25
C SER A 316 1.30 -17.33 8.48
N PRO A 317 0.72 -17.67 9.67
CA PRO A 317 0.93 -16.88 10.88
C PRO A 317 2.41 -16.70 11.24
N ARG A 318 3.25 -17.68 10.89
CA ARG A 318 4.70 -17.62 11.09
C ARG A 318 5.33 -16.55 10.20
N ASP A 319 5.04 -16.55 8.90
CA ASP A 319 5.60 -15.58 7.96
C ASP A 319 5.10 -14.18 8.27
N ILE A 320 3.81 -14.03 8.63
CA ILE A 320 3.24 -12.75 9.07
C ILE A 320 4.01 -12.20 10.26
N ARG A 321 4.23 -13.02 11.29
CA ARG A 321 5.02 -12.63 12.46
C ARG A 321 6.45 -12.27 12.06
N ASP A 322 7.08 -13.07 11.22
CA ASP A 322 8.45 -12.87 10.78
C ASP A 322 8.60 -11.56 9.99
N CYS A 323 7.65 -11.21 9.11
CA CYS A 323 7.63 -9.93 8.41
C CYS A 323 7.59 -8.73 9.37
N PHE A 324 6.75 -8.79 10.43
CA PHE A 324 6.70 -7.72 11.43
C PHE A 324 7.93 -7.67 12.35
N GLN A 325 8.70 -8.75 12.44
CA GLN A 325 9.97 -8.78 13.18
C GLN A 325 11.18 -8.28 12.36
N CYS A 326 11.06 -8.15 11.05
CA CYS A 326 12.07 -7.58 10.17
C CYS A 326 12.10 -6.06 10.29
N CYS A 327 12.76 -5.55 11.36
CA CYS A 327 12.65 -4.15 11.76
C CYS A 327 13.83 -3.27 11.37
N LEU A 328 15.05 -3.79 11.43
CA LEU A 328 16.29 -3.05 11.24
C LEU A 328 17.22 -3.81 10.31
N TRP A 329 18.06 -3.08 9.57
CA TRP A 329 19.11 -3.66 8.74
C TRP A 329 20.45 -3.71 9.49
N ASP A 330 21.04 -4.88 9.62
CA ASP A 330 22.38 -5.06 10.17
C ASP A 330 23.38 -5.10 9.01
N GLU A 331 24.16 -4.01 8.84
CA GLU A 331 25.09 -3.83 7.75
C GLU A 331 26.27 -4.82 7.80
N ASP A 332 26.74 -5.19 9.01
CA ASP A 332 27.86 -6.14 9.14
C ASP A 332 27.44 -7.58 8.82
N ARG A 333 26.20 -7.92 9.10
CA ARG A 333 25.67 -9.27 8.88
C ARG A 333 24.89 -9.40 7.58
N GLN A 334 24.68 -8.28 6.90
CA GLN A 334 23.89 -8.22 5.64
C GLN A 334 22.52 -8.90 5.79
N LYS A 335 21.80 -8.58 6.87
CA LYS A 335 20.47 -9.15 7.13
C LYS A 335 19.56 -8.21 7.93
N VAL A 336 18.27 -8.40 7.79
CA VAL A 336 17.27 -7.74 8.62
C VAL A 336 17.16 -8.44 9.97
N VAL A 337 17.08 -7.64 11.05
CA VAL A 337 17.03 -8.10 12.44
C VAL A 337 15.87 -7.46 13.18
N SER A 338 15.44 -8.09 14.27
CA SER A 338 14.45 -7.53 15.19
C SER A 338 15.09 -6.49 16.13
N TYR A 339 14.26 -5.63 16.74
CA TYR A 339 14.73 -4.70 17.78
C TYR A 339 15.46 -5.41 18.93
N ARG A 340 14.97 -6.59 19.32
CA ARG A 340 15.60 -7.39 20.40
C ARG A 340 16.96 -7.92 19.99
N GLU A 341 17.10 -8.38 18.75
CA GLU A 341 18.39 -8.85 18.22
C GLU A 341 19.38 -7.70 18.11
N ALA A 342 18.97 -6.54 17.56
CA ALA A 342 19.81 -5.34 17.48
C ALA A 342 20.33 -4.90 18.87
N SER A 343 19.48 -4.89 19.90
CA SER A 343 19.91 -4.55 21.26
C SER A 343 20.93 -5.52 21.82
N ARG A 344 20.76 -6.83 21.59
CA ARG A 344 21.74 -7.85 22.02
C ARG A 344 23.10 -7.65 21.32
N LEU A 345 23.07 -7.35 20.03
CA LEU A 345 24.28 -7.12 19.25
C LEU A 345 25.06 -5.89 19.72
N ALA A 346 24.36 -4.79 20.02
CA ALA A 346 24.97 -3.60 20.57
C ALA A 346 25.68 -3.87 21.91
N THR A 347 25.01 -4.61 22.83
CA THR A 347 25.62 -5.00 24.09
C THR A 347 26.84 -5.91 23.91
N ALA A 348 26.83 -6.79 22.94
CA ALA A 348 27.98 -7.66 22.64
C ALA A 348 29.16 -6.87 22.04
N ARG A 349 28.88 -5.85 21.20
CA ARG A 349 29.92 -4.95 20.65
C ARG A 349 30.55 -4.09 21.72
N SER A 350 29.77 -3.47 22.62
CA SER A 350 30.29 -2.64 23.71
C SER A 350 31.23 -3.40 24.67
N ARG A 351 31.00 -4.71 24.83
CA ARG A 351 31.88 -5.58 25.64
C ARG A 351 33.20 -5.95 24.94
N ARG A 352 33.27 -5.87 23.61
CA ARG A 352 34.44 -6.25 22.80
C ARG A 352 35.36 -5.08 22.45
N SER A 353 34.87 -3.85 22.49
CA SER A 353 35.66 -2.63 22.21
C SER A 353 35.36 -1.57 23.28
N PRO A 354 36.21 -1.42 24.33
CA PRO A 354 36.16 -0.26 25.19
C PRO A 354 36.70 0.94 24.41
N GLN A 355 35.85 1.88 24.07
CA GLN A 355 36.12 3.26 23.65
C GLN A 355 37.20 3.52 22.59
N VAL A 356 36.80 3.69 21.34
CA VAL A 356 37.48 4.60 20.40
C VAL A 356 36.50 5.76 20.13
N GLY A 357 37.05 6.98 20.24
CA GLY A 357 36.33 8.24 20.33
C GLY A 357 35.29 8.47 19.23
N SER A 358 34.22 9.11 19.60
CA SER A 358 33.09 9.48 18.78
C SER A 358 33.48 10.48 17.69
N ILE A 359 33.47 10.04 16.45
CA ILE A 359 33.37 10.93 15.28
C ILE A 359 31.89 11.32 15.15
N HIS A 360 31.59 12.59 15.34
CA HIS A 360 30.23 13.12 15.12
C HIS A 360 29.87 13.09 13.63
N PRO A 361 28.93 12.29 13.17
CA PRO A 361 28.41 12.41 11.81
C PRO A 361 27.46 13.60 11.72
N THR A 362 27.53 14.29 10.59
CA THR A 362 26.69 15.43 10.23
C THR A 362 25.21 15.09 10.34
N ARG A 363 24.52 15.76 11.24
CA ARG A 363 23.08 15.69 11.44
C ARG A 363 22.35 16.05 10.13
N ARG A 364 21.73 15.08 9.48
CA ARG A 364 20.64 15.36 8.54
C ARG A 364 19.31 15.06 9.25
N PRO A 365 18.38 16.02 9.29
CA PRO A 365 17.19 15.87 10.10
C PRO A 365 16.21 14.89 9.44
N PHE A 366 15.74 13.91 10.21
CA PHE A 366 14.51 13.17 9.99
C PHE A 366 13.27 14.06 10.23
N SER A 367 13.32 15.32 9.78
CA SER A 367 12.29 16.35 10.01
C SER A 367 10.92 15.97 9.44
N PHE A 368 10.88 15.08 8.46
CA PHE A 368 9.63 14.59 7.87
C PHE A 368 8.82 13.70 8.82
N PHE A 369 9.49 12.98 9.69
CA PHE A 369 8.90 12.04 10.65
C PHE A 369 8.12 12.75 11.76
N PHE A 370 8.62 13.88 12.27
CA PHE A 370 7.92 14.68 13.26
C PHE A 370 6.64 15.32 12.70
N ALA A 371 6.64 15.72 11.43
CA ALA A 371 5.44 16.26 10.78
C ALA A 371 4.32 15.19 10.66
N PHE A 372 4.68 13.93 10.40
CA PHE A 372 3.72 12.83 10.35
C PHE A 372 3.09 12.55 11.73
N LEU A 373 3.91 12.49 12.78
CA LEU A 373 3.42 12.21 14.14
C LEU A 373 2.61 13.37 14.72
N ALA A 374 3.07 14.61 14.50
CA ALA A 374 2.31 15.83 14.89
C ALA A 374 0.98 15.90 14.15
N ALA A 375 0.95 15.59 12.84
CA ALA A 375 -0.28 15.50 12.06
C ALA A 375 -1.19 14.36 12.55
N PHE A 376 -0.62 13.20 12.91
CA PHE A 376 -1.39 12.07 13.43
C PHE A 376 -2.01 12.36 14.79
N PHE A 377 -1.25 12.95 15.75
CA PHE A 377 -1.80 13.33 17.07
C PHE A 377 -2.78 14.50 16.97
N SER A 378 -2.47 15.54 16.19
CA SER A 378 -3.40 16.67 15.95
C SER A 378 -4.67 16.17 15.27
N PHE A 379 -4.57 15.23 14.34
CA PHE A 379 -5.73 14.65 13.66
C PHE A 379 -6.53 13.70 14.55
N ALA A 380 -5.91 12.88 15.40
CA ALA A 380 -6.63 12.03 16.35
C ALA A 380 -7.46 12.89 17.34
N VAL A 381 -6.92 14.03 17.74
CA VAL A 381 -7.65 15.03 18.56
C VAL A 381 -8.72 15.73 17.73
N MET A 382 -8.43 16.15 16.50
CA MET A 382 -9.40 16.81 15.61
C MET A 382 -10.49 15.84 15.11
N ALA A 383 -10.15 14.59 14.79
CA ALA A 383 -11.13 13.57 14.41
C ALA A 383 -12.04 13.19 15.58
N GLY A 384 -11.52 13.11 16.79
CA GLY A 384 -12.32 13.00 18.01
C GLY A 384 -13.26 14.20 18.18
N ALA A 385 -12.76 15.43 18.04
CA ALA A 385 -13.56 16.65 18.12
C ALA A 385 -14.57 16.75 16.96
N PHE A 386 -14.21 16.36 15.74
CA PHE A 386 -15.11 16.34 14.58
C PHE A 386 -16.20 15.28 14.72
N LEU A 387 -15.86 14.08 15.21
CA LEU A 387 -16.84 13.02 15.50
C LEU A 387 -17.83 13.44 16.59
N VAL A 388 -17.35 14.08 17.66
CA VAL A 388 -18.18 14.65 18.71
C VAL A 388 -19.05 15.79 18.18
N SER A 389 -18.52 16.68 17.33
CA SER A 389 -19.28 17.76 16.70
C SER A 389 -20.33 17.23 15.71
N LEU A 390 -20.00 16.17 14.95
CA LEU A 390 -20.94 15.52 14.03
C LEU A 390 -22.06 14.79 14.80
N LEU A 391 -21.74 14.12 15.90
CA LEU A 391 -22.71 13.49 16.80
C LEU A 391 -23.62 14.51 17.47
N LEU A 392 -23.08 15.68 17.89
CA LEU A 392 -23.84 16.80 18.43
C LEU A 392 -24.75 17.43 17.35
N LEU A 393 -24.26 17.58 16.12
CA LEU A 393 -25.06 18.10 15.00
C LEU A 393 -26.19 17.14 14.63
N CYS A 394 -25.91 15.83 14.58
CA CYS A 394 -26.91 14.78 14.35
C CYS A 394 -27.95 14.73 15.45
N SER A 395 -27.57 14.85 16.74
CA SER A 395 -28.52 14.93 17.86
C SER A 395 -29.39 16.17 17.80
N LEU A 396 -28.83 17.32 17.41
CA LEU A 396 -29.60 18.56 17.18
C LEU A 396 -30.59 18.43 16.01
N LEU A 397 -30.20 17.80 14.91
CA LEU A 397 -31.08 17.56 13.76
C LEU A 397 -32.22 16.58 14.09
N ILE A 398 -31.98 15.57 14.91
CA ILE A 398 -32.98 14.62 15.38
C ILE A 398 -33.99 15.31 16.35
N THR A 399 -33.51 16.23 17.20
CA THR A 399 -34.39 16.99 18.13
C THR A 399 -35.20 18.07 17.46
N PHE A 400 -34.84 18.54 16.25
CA PHE A 400 -35.58 19.54 15.48
C PHE A 400 -36.45 18.98 14.35
N SER A 401 -36.63 17.66 14.25
CA SER A 401 -37.60 17.06 13.32
C SER A 401 -39.01 17.26 13.90
N PRO A 402 -39.88 18.10 13.32
CA PRO A 402 -41.25 18.24 13.81
C PRO A 402 -41.99 16.94 13.57
N ALA A 403 -42.48 16.32 14.64
CA ALA A 403 -43.40 15.21 14.59
C ALA A 403 -44.59 15.55 13.71
N LEU A 404 -44.68 14.98 12.52
CA LEU A 404 -45.92 14.93 11.74
C LEU A 404 -46.89 14.06 12.51
N SER A 405 -47.67 14.68 13.38
CA SER A 405 -48.81 14.05 14.01
C SER A 405 -49.87 13.83 12.93
N CYS A 406 -50.07 12.59 12.52
CA CYS A 406 -51.25 12.13 11.84
C CYS A 406 -52.43 12.25 12.83
N THR A 407 -53.21 13.32 12.76
CA THR A 407 -54.56 13.35 13.32
C THR A 407 -55.51 12.66 12.38
N SER A 408 -55.93 11.46 12.75
CA SER A 408 -57.06 10.77 12.17
C SER A 408 -58.37 11.54 12.52
N ALA A 409 -59.06 12.07 11.54
CA ALA A 409 -60.41 12.54 11.68
C ALA A 409 -61.40 11.36 11.60
N PRO A 410 -62.45 11.31 12.46
CA PRO A 410 -63.47 10.28 12.35
C PRO A 410 -64.55 10.68 11.30
N TYR A 411 -64.95 9.68 10.52
CA TYR A 411 -66.14 9.77 9.65
C TYR A 411 -67.39 9.74 10.52
N ILE A 412 -68.29 10.70 10.26
CA ILE A 412 -69.74 10.57 10.34
C ILE A 412 -70.33 10.83 8.95
#